data_efef60d809acdd5ab48d22024ddbf107
#
_entry.id   efef60d809acdd5ab48d22024ddbf107
#
_cell.length_a   1.000
_cell.length_b   1.000
_cell.length_c   1.000
_cell.angle_alpha   90.00
_cell.angle_beta   90.00
_cell.angle_gamma   90.00
#
_symmetry.space_group_name_H-M   'P 1'
#
loop_
_entity.id
_entity.type
_entity.pdbx_description
1 polymer ?
#
loop_
_entity_poly.entity_id
_entity_poly.type
_entity_poly.pdbx_seq_one_letter_code
_entity_poly.pdbx_strand_id
1 'polypeptide(L)'
;MAFQIFTDSAANIPAAKLKELGINVIECSYEVGGQIIKCPTVPDDFDGKAFYDMLRAKTEVHTSMTNTHDIAAKFETALSVGEDVLYISISSGISGTYNAARLAAEELRDKYPERRIEVFDSMGAGLGIGLLTMRAADYRAEGLELTPLIERLAGDRSGLCEYFTVDDLMHLRRGGRLSGIAAMMGTVLNIKPLLRGDEEGKIVVFSKLRGRKKAIEAIAKEYAEKAVDPQNQRVAISHGDCLE
;
A
#
# COMPACT_ATOMS: atom_id res chain seq x y z
N MET A 1 -9.40 -17.16 18.27
CA MET A 1 -10.41 -17.48 17.22
C MET A 1 -9.76 -17.41 15.84
N ALA A 2 -10.27 -18.17 14.87
CA ALA A 2 -9.74 -18.09 13.50
C ALA A 2 -10.11 -16.73 12.88
N PHE A 3 -9.20 -16.14 12.13
CA PHE A 3 -9.45 -14.90 11.39
C PHE A 3 -8.77 -14.94 10.03
N GLN A 4 -9.36 -14.22 9.07
CA GLN A 4 -8.79 -14.03 7.75
C GLN A 4 -8.09 -12.67 7.64
N ILE A 5 -6.98 -12.66 6.89
CA ILE A 5 -6.23 -11.44 6.58
C ILE A 5 -6.60 -10.99 5.17
N PHE A 6 -6.99 -9.73 5.08
CA PHE A 6 -7.27 -9.03 3.83
C PHE A 6 -6.32 -7.85 3.66
N THR A 7 -6.02 -7.51 2.43
CA THR A 7 -5.34 -6.28 2.04
C THR A 7 -5.90 -5.76 0.71
N ASP A 8 -5.50 -4.59 0.27
CA ASP A 8 -5.85 -4.11 -1.07
C ASP A 8 -4.79 -4.47 -2.13
N SER A 9 -5.16 -4.43 -3.39
CA SER A 9 -4.25 -4.76 -4.50
C SER A 9 -3.05 -3.80 -4.61
N ALA A 10 -3.10 -2.63 -3.94
CA ALA A 10 -1.97 -1.72 -3.84
C ALA A 10 -0.82 -2.29 -3.00
N ALA A 11 -1.02 -3.35 -2.22
CA ALA A 11 0.02 -4.02 -1.44
C ALA A 11 1.09 -4.70 -2.32
N ASN A 12 0.79 -4.97 -3.59
CA ASN A 12 1.71 -5.54 -4.59
C ASN A 12 2.41 -6.84 -4.13
N ILE A 13 1.72 -7.67 -3.34
CA ILE A 13 2.25 -8.95 -2.87
C ILE A 13 2.20 -9.96 -4.02
N PRO A 14 3.31 -10.66 -4.36
CA PRO A 14 3.32 -11.66 -5.43
C PRO A 14 2.32 -12.79 -5.19
N ALA A 15 1.71 -13.32 -6.27
CA ALA A 15 0.69 -14.36 -6.22
C ALA A 15 1.11 -15.58 -5.38
N ALA A 16 2.36 -16.02 -5.54
CA ALA A 16 2.89 -17.14 -4.78
C ALA A 16 2.86 -16.90 -3.26
N LYS A 17 3.18 -15.66 -2.82
CA LYS A 17 3.16 -15.28 -1.41
C LYS A 17 1.74 -15.10 -0.87
N LEU A 18 0.83 -14.54 -1.65
CA LEU A 18 -0.59 -14.44 -1.26
C LEU A 18 -1.16 -15.83 -0.97
N LYS A 19 -0.89 -16.79 -1.85
CA LYS A 19 -1.34 -18.18 -1.72
C LYS A 19 -0.67 -18.87 -0.53
N GLU A 20 0.66 -18.77 -0.41
CA GLU A 20 1.44 -19.38 0.67
C GLU A 20 0.95 -18.91 2.05
N LEU A 21 0.70 -17.63 2.17
CA LEU A 21 0.35 -16.98 3.44
C LEU A 21 -1.18 -16.89 3.68
N GLY A 22 -2.01 -17.37 2.78
CA GLY A 22 -3.47 -17.30 2.91
C GLY A 22 -3.97 -15.87 3.12
N ILE A 23 -3.52 -14.94 2.25
CA ILE A 23 -3.90 -13.53 2.27
C ILE A 23 -4.93 -13.28 1.16
N ASN A 24 -6.02 -12.62 1.51
CA ASN A 24 -7.07 -12.23 0.58
C ASN A 24 -6.84 -10.80 0.09
N VAL A 25 -7.13 -10.53 -1.18
CA VAL A 25 -6.94 -9.21 -1.79
C VAL A 25 -8.27 -8.62 -2.23
N ILE A 26 -8.46 -7.33 -1.94
CA ILE A 26 -9.57 -6.51 -2.41
C ILE A 26 -9.06 -5.61 -3.53
N GLU A 27 -9.74 -5.62 -4.66
CA GLU A 27 -9.32 -4.90 -5.85
C GLU A 27 -9.53 -3.39 -5.70
N CYS A 28 -8.47 -2.62 -5.90
CA CYS A 28 -8.56 -1.20 -6.22
C CYS A 28 -9.01 -1.02 -7.67
N SER A 29 -9.28 0.20 -8.09
CA SER A 29 -9.59 0.52 -9.49
C SER A 29 -8.91 1.81 -9.93
N TYR A 30 -8.80 1.97 -11.23
CA TYR A 30 -8.38 3.21 -11.87
C TYR A 30 -9.26 3.51 -13.08
N GLU A 31 -9.34 4.78 -13.42
CA GLU A 31 -10.07 5.28 -14.58
C GLU A 31 -9.09 5.74 -15.65
N VAL A 32 -9.34 5.36 -16.89
CA VAL A 32 -8.65 5.83 -18.08
C VAL A 32 -9.65 5.97 -19.23
N GLY A 33 -9.67 7.11 -19.90
CA GLY A 33 -10.57 7.36 -21.02
C GLY A 33 -12.08 7.23 -20.67
N GLY A 34 -12.45 7.51 -19.42
CA GLY A 34 -13.83 7.36 -18.92
C GLY A 34 -14.25 5.93 -18.59
N GLN A 35 -13.33 4.97 -18.64
CA GLN A 35 -13.57 3.57 -18.27
C GLN A 35 -12.93 3.26 -16.92
N ILE A 36 -13.70 2.64 -16.02
CA ILE A 36 -13.20 2.14 -14.73
C ILE A 36 -12.68 0.71 -14.93
N ILE A 37 -11.43 0.52 -14.60
CA ILE A 37 -10.73 -0.77 -14.71
C ILE A 37 -10.34 -1.22 -13.30
N LYS A 38 -10.76 -2.43 -12.91
CA LYS A 38 -10.31 -3.05 -11.66
C LYS A 38 -8.85 -3.49 -11.79
N CYS A 39 -8.05 -3.18 -10.77
CA CYS A 39 -6.69 -3.72 -10.67
C CYS A 39 -6.76 -5.22 -10.42
N PRO A 40 -5.90 -6.04 -11.02
CA PRO A 40 -5.85 -7.45 -10.67
C PRO A 40 -5.48 -7.64 -9.19
N THR A 41 -5.92 -8.75 -8.63
CA THR A 41 -5.61 -9.12 -7.24
C THR A 41 -4.13 -9.47 -7.05
N VAL A 42 -3.45 -9.85 -8.11
CA VAL A 42 -2.03 -10.20 -8.11
C VAL A 42 -1.27 -9.37 -9.14
N PRO A 43 -0.06 -8.89 -8.79
CA PRO A 43 0.77 -8.11 -9.71
C PRO A 43 1.13 -8.86 -11.01
N ASP A 44 1.21 -10.18 -10.95
CA ASP A 44 1.59 -11.04 -12.08
C ASP A 44 0.59 -10.96 -13.24
N ASP A 45 -0.67 -10.63 -12.97
CA ASP A 45 -1.74 -10.48 -13.96
C ASP A 45 -1.85 -9.05 -14.52
N PHE A 46 -0.98 -8.14 -14.07
CA PHE A 46 -0.99 -6.74 -14.48
C PHE A 46 -0.03 -6.49 -15.64
N ASP A 47 -0.56 -6.02 -16.78
CA ASP A 47 0.30 -5.55 -17.88
C ASP A 47 0.93 -4.19 -17.52
N GLY A 48 1.96 -4.27 -16.67
CA GLY A 48 2.69 -3.11 -16.19
C GLY A 48 3.32 -2.32 -17.32
N LYS A 49 3.84 -3.01 -18.37
CA LYS A 49 4.47 -2.31 -19.50
C LYS A 49 3.47 -1.44 -20.24
N ALA A 50 2.33 -1.97 -20.62
CA ALA A 50 1.29 -1.21 -21.33
C ALA A 50 0.79 -0.05 -20.46
N PHE A 51 0.59 -0.27 -19.16
CA PHE A 51 0.17 0.77 -18.23
C PHE A 51 1.19 1.92 -18.11
N TYR A 52 2.46 1.60 -17.91
CA TYR A 52 3.50 2.62 -17.78
C TYR A 52 3.80 3.33 -19.11
N ASP A 53 3.61 2.67 -20.26
CA ASP A 53 3.69 3.31 -21.57
C ASP A 53 2.56 4.35 -21.75
N MET A 54 1.34 4.08 -21.30
CA MET A 54 0.26 5.08 -21.25
C MET A 54 0.64 6.28 -20.39
N LEU A 55 1.22 6.06 -19.21
CA LEU A 55 1.65 7.14 -18.33
C LEU A 55 2.78 7.98 -18.96
N ARG A 56 3.73 7.35 -19.66
CA ARG A 56 4.80 8.04 -20.43
C ARG A 56 4.22 8.88 -21.56
N ALA A 57 3.17 8.38 -22.21
CA ALA A 57 2.41 9.12 -23.22
C ALA A 57 1.54 10.24 -22.64
N LYS A 58 1.57 10.43 -21.29
CA LYS A 58 0.78 11.42 -20.54
C LYS A 58 -0.73 11.21 -20.64
N THR A 59 -1.18 9.99 -20.85
CA THR A 59 -2.60 9.63 -20.72
C THR A 59 -3.04 9.90 -19.29
N GLU A 60 -4.18 10.54 -19.13
CA GLU A 60 -4.76 10.80 -17.80
C GLU A 60 -5.28 9.49 -17.22
N VAL A 61 -4.76 9.16 -16.05
CA VAL A 61 -5.17 8.01 -15.25
C VAL A 61 -5.47 8.48 -13.83
N HIS A 62 -6.66 8.16 -13.35
CA HIS A 62 -7.11 8.51 -12.00
C HIS A 62 -7.36 7.23 -11.20
N THR A 63 -6.71 7.10 -10.05
CA THR A 63 -7.00 5.99 -9.13
C THR A 63 -8.25 6.30 -8.31
N SER A 64 -9.08 5.29 -8.10
CA SER A 64 -10.26 5.36 -7.25
C SER A 64 -10.03 4.59 -5.96
N MET A 65 -10.59 5.08 -4.85
CA MET A 65 -10.66 4.27 -3.63
C MET A 65 -11.59 3.07 -3.86
N THR A 66 -11.34 1.97 -3.15
CA THR A 66 -12.25 0.82 -3.15
C THR A 66 -13.57 1.24 -2.49
N ASN A 67 -14.70 0.88 -3.08
CA ASN A 67 -15.98 1.27 -2.51
C ASN A 67 -16.37 0.39 -1.31
N THR A 68 -17.16 0.96 -0.41
CA THR A 68 -17.60 0.31 0.84
C THR A 68 -18.33 -1.00 0.59
N HIS A 69 -19.18 -1.08 -0.44
CA HIS A 69 -19.94 -2.28 -0.75
C HIS A 69 -19.06 -3.44 -1.21
N ASP A 70 -18.05 -3.20 -2.07
CA ASP A 70 -17.11 -4.23 -2.52
C ASP A 70 -16.26 -4.75 -1.34
N ILE A 71 -15.87 -3.86 -0.42
CA ILE A 71 -15.17 -4.23 0.81
C ILE A 71 -16.05 -5.08 1.71
N ALA A 72 -17.29 -4.66 1.96
CA ALA A 72 -18.25 -5.39 2.79
C ALA A 72 -18.50 -6.80 2.25
N ALA A 73 -18.74 -6.92 0.93
CA ALA A 73 -18.94 -8.22 0.30
C ALA A 73 -17.73 -9.17 0.50
N LYS A 74 -16.50 -8.65 0.45
CA LYS A 74 -15.30 -9.44 0.72
C LYS A 74 -15.19 -9.84 2.18
N PHE A 75 -15.46 -8.94 3.13
CA PHE A 75 -15.44 -9.27 4.56
C PHE A 75 -16.48 -10.33 4.90
N GLU A 76 -17.67 -10.27 4.31
CA GLU A 76 -18.72 -11.25 4.51
C GLU A 76 -18.30 -12.68 4.14
N THR A 77 -17.35 -12.87 3.23
CA THR A 77 -16.86 -14.21 2.89
C THR A 77 -16.24 -14.92 4.11
N ALA A 78 -15.57 -14.18 5.01
CA ALA A 78 -15.02 -14.70 6.24
C ALA A 78 -16.06 -14.76 7.37
N LEU A 79 -16.83 -13.68 7.55
CA LEU A 79 -17.80 -13.54 8.63
C LEU A 79 -18.89 -14.61 8.57
N SER A 80 -19.40 -14.93 7.36
CA SER A 80 -20.45 -15.92 7.15
C SER A 80 -20.03 -17.36 7.51
N VAL A 81 -18.74 -17.65 7.51
CA VAL A 81 -18.20 -18.94 7.95
C VAL A 81 -17.69 -18.92 9.40
N GLY A 82 -17.96 -17.83 10.13
CA GLY A 82 -17.64 -17.70 11.56
C GLY A 82 -16.19 -17.30 11.86
N GLU A 83 -15.49 -16.69 10.89
CA GLU A 83 -14.12 -16.18 11.09
C GLU A 83 -14.12 -14.67 11.23
N ASP A 84 -13.18 -14.16 12.01
CA ASP A 84 -12.96 -12.73 12.19
C ASP A 84 -12.18 -12.14 10.99
N VAL A 85 -12.11 -10.83 10.90
CA VAL A 85 -11.44 -10.13 9.78
C VAL A 85 -10.37 -9.19 10.31
N LEU A 86 -9.17 -9.27 9.72
CA LEU A 86 -8.13 -8.25 9.78
C LEU A 86 -7.91 -7.70 8.38
N TYR A 87 -8.19 -6.43 8.16
CA TYR A 87 -7.89 -5.74 6.91
C TYR A 87 -6.75 -4.73 7.10
N ILE A 88 -5.67 -4.88 6.32
CA ILE A 88 -4.53 -3.97 6.32
C ILE A 88 -4.61 -3.11 5.06
N SER A 89 -4.93 -1.84 5.26
CA SER A 89 -5.24 -0.87 4.21
C SER A 89 -4.04 -0.01 3.84
N ILE A 90 -4.05 0.48 2.60
CA ILE A 90 -3.24 1.63 2.21
C ILE A 90 -3.46 2.80 3.17
N SER A 91 -2.42 3.63 3.35
CA SER A 91 -2.45 4.79 4.24
C SER A 91 -3.69 5.66 4.06
N SER A 92 -4.32 6.00 5.19
CA SER A 92 -5.43 6.96 5.25
C SER A 92 -5.00 8.37 4.83
N GLY A 93 -3.70 8.68 4.92
CA GLY A 93 -3.12 9.95 4.50
C GLY A 93 -3.10 10.18 2.98
N ILE A 94 -3.27 9.10 2.18
CA ILE A 94 -3.20 9.17 0.71
C ILE A 94 -4.40 8.55 -0.02
N SER A 95 -5.26 7.80 0.67
CA SER A 95 -6.44 7.16 0.08
C SER A 95 -7.63 7.16 1.03
N GLY A 96 -8.84 7.30 0.47
CA GLY A 96 -10.10 7.12 1.21
C GLY A 96 -10.45 5.66 1.50
N THR A 97 -9.70 4.68 0.99
CA THR A 97 -9.96 3.24 1.13
C THR A 97 -10.02 2.79 2.59
N TYR A 98 -9.11 3.29 3.44
CA TYR A 98 -9.16 3.03 4.88
C TYR A 98 -10.50 3.42 5.50
N ASN A 99 -10.99 4.63 5.21
CA ASN A 99 -12.28 5.09 5.74
C ASN A 99 -13.46 4.31 5.16
N ALA A 100 -13.42 3.94 3.88
CA ALA A 100 -14.43 3.08 3.26
C ALA A 100 -14.48 1.70 3.94
N ALA A 101 -13.33 1.14 4.30
CA ALA A 101 -13.25 -0.14 5.03
C ALA A 101 -13.78 -0.01 6.47
N ARG A 102 -13.52 1.12 7.13
CA ARG A 102 -14.11 1.38 8.46
C ARG A 102 -15.64 1.42 8.41
N LEU A 103 -16.21 2.10 7.43
CA LEU A 103 -17.67 2.17 7.23
C LEU A 103 -18.25 0.77 6.93
N ALA A 104 -17.61 -0.01 6.06
CA ALA A 104 -17.99 -1.39 5.80
C ALA A 104 -17.97 -2.25 7.08
N ALA A 105 -16.93 -2.09 7.90
CA ALA A 105 -16.82 -2.80 9.17
C ALA A 105 -17.92 -2.38 10.15
N GLU A 106 -18.29 -1.10 10.22
CA GLU A 106 -19.36 -0.59 11.07
C GLU A 106 -20.72 -1.20 10.68
N GLU A 107 -21.07 -1.22 9.40
CA GLU A 107 -22.29 -1.84 8.88
C GLU A 107 -22.36 -3.36 9.20
N LEU A 108 -21.23 -4.06 9.05
CA LEU A 108 -21.19 -5.51 9.26
C LEU A 108 -21.19 -5.92 10.73
N ARG A 109 -20.76 -5.06 11.66
CA ARG A 109 -20.85 -5.33 13.10
C ARG A 109 -22.26 -5.54 13.59
N ASP A 110 -23.23 -4.81 13.04
CA ASP A 110 -24.64 -5.00 13.39
C ASP A 110 -25.18 -6.35 12.88
N LYS A 111 -24.68 -6.81 11.73
CA LYS A 111 -25.07 -8.09 11.13
C LYS A 111 -24.37 -9.30 11.75
N TYR A 112 -23.12 -9.10 12.22
CA TYR A 112 -22.26 -10.14 12.78
C TYR A 112 -21.71 -9.75 14.16
N PRO A 113 -22.58 -9.56 15.18
CA PRO A 113 -22.18 -9.01 16.49
C PRO A 113 -21.18 -9.88 17.25
N GLU A 114 -21.12 -11.17 16.94
CA GLU A 114 -20.17 -12.12 17.55
C GLU A 114 -18.80 -12.15 16.84
N ARG A 115 -18.64 -11.39 15.77
CA ARG A 115 -17.41 -11.38 14.97
C ARG A 115 -16.65 -10.07 15.17
N ARG A 116 -15.32 -10.19 15.05
CA ARG A 116 -14.44 -9.02 15.09
C ARG A 116 -14.02 -8.64 13.68
N ILE A 117 -14.08 -7.35 13.42
CA ILE A 117 -13.63 -6.75 12.15
C ILE A 117 -12.69 -5.61 12.51
N GLU A 118 -11.41 -5.83 12.23
CA GLU A 118 -10.36 -4.86 12.50
C GLU A 118 -9.80 -4.30 11.21
N VAL A 119 -9.77 -2.98 11.14
CA VAL A 119 -9.23 -2.23 10.00
C VAL A 119 -7.96 -1.54 10.45
N PHE A 120 -6.83 -1.99 9.95
CA PHE A 120 -5.51 -1.48 10.30
C PHE A 120 -5.01 -0.50 9.25
N ASP A 121 -4.71 0.73 9.65
CA ASP A 121 -4.04 1.72 8.78
C ASP A 121 -2.55 1.42 8.72
N SER A 122 -2.04 1.04 7.56
CA SER A 122 -0.62 0.76 7.39
C SER A 122 0.25 2.02 7.47
N MET A 123 -0.33 3.20 7.22
CA MET A 123 0.40 4.47 7.00
C MET A 123 1.46 4.37 5.90
N GLY A 124 1.39 3.34 5.07
CA GLY A 124 2.30 3.01 3.99
C GLY A 124 1.59 2.86 2.64
N ALA A 125 2.37 2.59 1.62
CA ALA A 125 1.92 2.35 0.25
C ALA A 125 2.69 1.18 -0.39
N GLY A 126 2.16 0.63 -1.49
CA GLY A 126 2.87 -0.40 -2.24
C GLY A 126 3.35 -1.56 -1.38
N LEU A 127 4.61 -1.94 -1.52
CA LEU A 127 5.21 -3.02 -0.74
C LEU A 127 5.37 -2.71 0.76
N GLY A 128 5.21 -1.47 1.20
CA GLY A 128 5.11 -1.13 2.63
C GLY A 128 3.87 -1.77 3.26
N ILE A 129 2.70 -1.66 2.60
CA ILE A 129 1.49 -2.39 2.99
C ILE A 129 1.77 -3.90 2.94
N GLY A 130 2.41 -4.36 1.85
CA GLY A 130 2.73 -5.77 1.63
C GLY A 130 3.58 -6.36 2.75
N LEU A 131 4.61 -5.65 3.20
CA LEU A 131 5.48 -6.09 4.31
C LEU A 131 4.70 -6.24 5.61
N LEU A 132 3.85 -5.27 5.97
CA LEU A 132 3.02 -5.36 7.17
C LEU A 132 1.99 -6.49 7.06
N THR A 133 1.39 -6.68 5.88
CA THR A 133 0.43 -7.76 5.64
C THR A 133 1.10 -9.15 5.77
N MET A 134 2.27 -9.33 5.19
CA MET A 134 3.05 -10.56 5.34
C MET A 134 3.47 -10.77 6.80
N ARG A 135 3.81 -9.70 7.52
CA ARG A 135 4.16 -9.79 8.94
C ARG A 135 2.98 -10.23 9.80
N ALA A 136 1.78 -9.70 9.51
CA ALA A 136 0.55 -10.16 10.17
C ALA A 136 0.29 -11.66 9.91
N ALA A 137 0.57 -12.15 8.70
CA ALA A 137 0.45 -13.57 8.38
C ALA A 137 1.49 -14.42 9.13
N ASP A 138 2.74 -13.93 9.29
CA ASP A 138 3.75 -14.59 10.13
C ASP A 138 3.25 -14.72 11.58
N TYR A 139 2.73 -13.64 12.17
CA TYR A 139 2.18 -13.65 13.54
C TYR A 139 0.97 -14.58 13.70
N ARG A 140 0.10 -14.65 12.71
CA ARG A 140 -0.98 -15.63 12.68
C ARG A 140 -0.44 -17.04 12.67
N ALA A 141 0.60 -17.33 11.89
CA ALA A 141 1.25 -18.65 11.84
C ALA A 141 1.97 -19.00 13.16
N GLU A 142 2.49 -17.99 13.90
CA GLU A 142 3.02 -18.15 15.26
C GLU A 142 1.91 -18.42 16.31
N GLY A 143 0.64 -18.37 15.92
CA GLY A 143 -0.50 -18.62 16.80
C GLY A 143 -1.00 -17.40 17.58
N LEU A 144 -0.59 -16.17 17.21
CA LEU A 144 -1.10 -14.97 17.86
C LEU A 144 -2.59 -14.77 17.55
N GLU A 145 -3.36 -14.46 18.56
CA GLU A 145 -4.73 -14.00 18.41
C GLU A 145 -4.77 -12.54 17.90
N LEU A 146 -5.93 -12.13 17.40
CA LEU A 146 -6.10 -10.86 16.69
C LEU A 146 -5.66 -9.62 17.51
N THR A 147 -6.00 -9.54 18.81
CA THR A 147 -5.62 -8.38 19.64
C THR A 147 -4.10 -8.23 19.81
N PRO A 148 -3.37 -9.24 20.33
CA PRO A 148 -1.91 -9.12 20.47
C PRO A 148 -1.20 -9.00 19.12
N LEU A 149 -1.77 -9.55 18.04
CA LEU A 149 -1.22 -9.38 16.71
C LEU A 149 -1.26 -7.91 16.28
N ILE A 150 -2.39 -7.23 16.44
CA ILE A 150 -2.56 -5.82 16.06
C ILE A 150 -1.63 -4.92 16.87
N GLU A 151 -1.50 -5.16 18.17
CA GLU A 151 -0.59 -4.41 19.04
C GLU A 151 0.86 -4.55 18.56
N ARG A 152 1.29 -5.77 18.22
CA ARG A 152 2.63 -6.04 17.71
C ARG A 152 2.84 -5.43 16.33
N LEU A 153 1.85 -5.53 15.45
CA LEU A 153 1.88 -4.94 14.11
C LEU A 153 1.96 -3.41 14.15
N ALA A 154 1.33 -2.77 15.14
CA ALA A 154 1.44 -1.33 15.36
C ALA A 154 2.88 -0.91 15.74
N GLY A 155 3.59 -1.75 16.50
CA GLY A 155 5.02 -1.58 16.77
C GLY A 155 5.85 -1.69 15.49
N ASP A 156 5.62 -2.73 14.69
CA ASP A 156 6.32 -2.93 13.41
C ASP A 156 6.08 -1.78 12.43
N ARG A 157 4.85 -1.26 12.36
CA ARG A 157 4.53 -0.08 11.54
C ARG A 157 5.42 1.12 11.87
N SER A 158 5.69 1.34 13.15
CA SER A 158 6.56 2.44 13.59
C SER A 158 8.02 2.28 13.15
N GLY A 159 8.45 1.05 12.90
CA GLY A 159 9.77 0.71 12.37
C GLY A 159 9.85 0.59 10.86
N LEU A 160 8.72 0.69 10.14
CA LEU A 160 8.70 0.55 8.69
C LEU A 160 9.31 1.77 8.01
N CYS A 161 10.40 1.56 7.28
CA CYS A 161 11.06 2.58 6.49
C CYS A 161 10.70 2.43 5.02
N GLU A 162 9.95 3.36 4.47
CA GLU A 162 9.50 3.35 3.08
C GLU A 162 10.02 4.59 2.34
N TYR A 163 10.90 4.38 1.35
CA TYR A 163 11.47 5.43 0.51
C TYR A 163 11.25 5.14 -0.95
N PHE A 164 10.95 6.18 -1.72
CA PHE A 164 10.78 6.03 -3.16
C PHE A 164 11.18 7.30 -3.92
N THR A 165 11.36 7.16 -5.21
CA THR A 165 11.58 8.27 -6.13
C THR A 165 10.70 8.11 -7.36
N VAL A 166 10.41 9.21 -8.03
CA VAL A 166 9.63 9.24 -9.27
C VAL A 166 10.35 10.04 -10.35
N ASP A 167 10.11 9.67 -11.59
CA ASP A 167 10.66 10.41 -12.72
C ASP A 167 9.91 11.71 -12.99
N ASP A 168 8.61 11.74 -12.78
CA ASP A 168 7.74 12.91 -12.99
C ASP A 168 6.91 13.20 -11.74
N LEU A 169 7.30 14.24 -10.99
CA LEU A 169 6.54 14.74 -9.84
C LEU A 169 5.13 15.24 -10.21
N MET A 170 4.95 15.64 -11.47
CA MET A 170 3.65 16.10 -11.94
C MET A 170 2.60 15.01 -11.91
N HIS A 171 3.02 13.73 -12.03
CA HIS A 171 2.12 12.60 -11.87
C HIS A 171 1.48 12.57 -10.46
N LEU A 172 2.28 12.65 -9.42
CA LEU A 172 1.79 12.69 -8.02
C LEU A 172 0.96 13.95 -7.73
N ARG A 173 1.34 15.09 -8.32
CA ARG A 173 0.57 16.34 -8.19
C ARG A 173 -0.80 16.22 -8.85
N ARG A 174 -0.88 15.69 -10.07
CA ARG A 174 -2.17 15.44 -10.77
C ARG A 174 -3.06 14.51 -9.95
N GLY A 175 -2.47 13.50 -9.32
CA GLY A 175 -3.17 12.61 -8.41
C GLY A 175 -3.62 13.23 -7.08
N GLY A 176 -3.16 14.44 -6.74
CA GLY A 176 -3.51 15.12 -5.48
C GLY A 176 -2.86 14.53 -4.21
N ARG A 177 -1.92 13.60 -4.33
CA ARG A 177 -1.26 12.90 -3.19
C ARG A 177 0.05 13.54 -2.77
N LEU A 178 0.32 14.74 -3.21
CA LEU A 178 1.55 15.42 -2.89
C LEU A 178 1.24 16.83 -2.41
N SER A 179 1.18 17.00 -1.09
CA SER A 179 1.01 18.31 -0.47
C SER A 179 2.36 19.07 -0.41
N GLY A 180 2.32 20.40 -0.63
CA GLY A 180 3.49 21.27 -0.41
C GLY A 180 4.50 21.37 -1.55
N ILE A 181 4.27 20.76 -2.72
CA ILE A 181 5.22 20.77 -3.86
C ILE A 181 5.19 22.04 -4.71
N ALA A 182 4.23 22.92 -4.54
CA ALA A 182 4.19 24.18 -5.30
C ALA A 182 5.53 24.95 -5.22
N ALA A 183 6.24 24.89 -4.09
CA ALA A 183 7.55 25.49 -3.90
C ALA A 183 8.72 24.75 -4.58
N MET A 184 8.51 23.53 -5.08
CA MET A 184 9.56 22.73 -5.75
C MET A 184 9.57 22.87 -7.27
N MET A 185 8.54 23.43 -7.86
CA MET A 185 8.34 23.48 -9.31
C MET A 185 9.08 24.60 -10.02
N GLY A 186 9.96 25.33 -9.34
CA GLY A 186 10.79 26.36 -9.92
C GLY A 186 12.15 25.87 -10.39
N THR A 187 12.34 25.81 -11.72
CA THR A 187 13.59 26.13 -12.39
C THR A 187 14.75 25.13 -12.50
N VAL A 188 14.77 23.96 -11.86
CA VAL A 188 15.91 23.06 -12.02
C VAL A 188 15.54 21.80 -12.81
N LEU A 189 16.16 21.69 -13.99
CA LEU A 189 16.01 20.53 -14.88
C LEU A 189 16.56 19.26 -14.20
N ASN A 190 15.85 18.13 -14.34
CA ASN A 190 16.28 16.81 -13.89
C ASN A 190 16.40 16.63 -12.34
N ILE A 191 15.53 17.31 -11.55
CA ILE A 191 15.41 16.99 -10.13
C ILE A 191 14.61 15.70 -9.96
N LYS A 192 15.17 14.76 -9.20
CA LYS A 192 14.51 13.56 -8.72
C LYS A 192 14.36 13.66 -7.20
N PRO A 193 13.13 13.69 -6.68
CA PRO A 193 12.91 13.75 -5.24
C PRO A 193 13.16 12.39 -4.61
N LEU A 194 13.66 12.39 -3.40
CA LEU A 194 13.50 11.28 -2.48
C LEU A 194 12.24 11.56 -1.66
N LEU A 195 11.31 10.64 -1.68
CA LEU A 195 9.99 10.73 -1.06
C LEU A 195 9.85 9.69 0.04
N ARG A 196 9.02 10.00 1.04
CA ARG A 196 8.63 9.07 2.11
C ARG A 196 7.23 9.41 2.63
N GLY A 197 6.67 8.57 3.49
CA GLY A 197 5.54 8.92 4.34
C GLY A 197 5.96 9.81 5.51
N ASP A 198 5.08 10.69 5.96
CA ASP A 198 5.21 11.39 7.24
C ASP A 198 4.44 10.63 8.36
N GLU A 199 4.38 11.24 9.54
CA GLU A 199 3.69 10.65 10.71
C GLU A 199 2.16 10.53 10.52
N GLU A 200 1.59 11.22 9.54
CA GLU A 200 0.18 11.11 9.15
C GLU A 200 -0.03 10.18 7.93
N GLY A 201 1.03 9.51 7.47
CA GLY A 201 0.99 8.64 6.30
C GLY A 201 0.83 9.37 4.97
N LYS A 202 1.09 10.69 4.93
CA LYS A 202 1.08 11.51 3.72
C LYS A 202 2.42 11.48 3.03
N ILE A 203 2.42 11.56 1.69
CA ILE A 203 3.66 11.63 0.92
C ILE A 203 4.31 13.01 1.09
N VAL A 204 5.56 13.01 1.52
CA VAL A 204 6.37 14.21 1.66
C VAL A 204 7.71 14.09 0.96
N VAL A 205 8.27 15.24 0.59
CA VAL A 205 9.62 15.29 0.02
C VAL A 205 10.64 15.28 1.16
N PHE A 206 11.43 14.22 1.19
CA PHE A 206 12.51 14.07 2.16
C PHE A 206 13.80 14.77 1.68
N SER A 207 14.13 14.63 0.39
CA SER A 207 15.35 15.21 -0.18
C SER A 207 15.17 15.53 -1.67
N LYS A 208 16.00 16.44 -2.19
CA LYS A 208 16.04 16.83 -3.61
C LYS A 208 17.39 16.42 -4.20
N LEU A 209 17.36 15.58 -5.20
CA LEU A 209 18.56 15.04 -5.82
C LEU A 209 18.57 15.35 -7.31
N ARG A 210 19.75 15.42 -7.91
CA ARG A 210 19.88 15.67 -9.34
C ARG A 210 20.24 14.37 -10.07
N GLY A 211 19.31 13.89 -10.87
CA GLY A 211 19.46 12.68 -11.67
C GLY A 211 19.05 11.39 -10.92
N ARG A 212 18.56 10.41 -11.71
CA ARG A 212 18.03 9.13 -11.20
C ARG A 212 19.05 8.33 -10.39
N LYS A 213 20.29 8.22 -10.90
CA LYS A 213 21.35 7.45 -10.20
C LYS A 213 21.55 7.92 -8.77
N LYS A 214 21.65 9.24 -8.54
CA LYS A 214 21.80 9.81 -7.20
C LYS A 214 20.58 9.57 -6.31
N ALA A 215 19.38 9.55 -6.89
CA ALA A 215 18.17 9.25 -6.12
C ALA A 215 18.17 7.78 -5.65
N ILE A 216 18.57 6.83 -6.50
CA ILE A 216 18.69 5.42 -6.14
C ILE A 216 19.81 5.21 -5.09
N GLU A 217 20.96 5.84 -5.27
CA GLU A 217 22.06 5.81 -4.28
C GLU A 217 21.63 6.35 -2.92
N ALA A 218 20.79 7.40 -2.90
CA ALA A 218 20.26 7.95 -1.65
C ALA A 218 19.28 6.99 -0.97
N ILE A 219 18.42 6.28 -1.72
CA ILE A 219 17.54 5.23 -1.15
C ILE A 219 18.40 4.13 -0.50
N ALA A 220 19.42 3.66 -1.21
CA ALA A 220 20.35 2.64 -0.69
C ALA A 220 21.10 3.13 0.57
N LYS A 221 21.45 4.41 0.62
CA LYS A 221 22.10 5.03 1.79
C LYS A 221 21.14 5.08 2.99
N GLU A 222 19.88 5.49 2.79
CA GLU A 222 18.87 5.47 3.86
C GLU A 222 18.71 4.07 4.46
N TYR A 223 18.68 3.04 3.60
CA TYR A 223 18.67 1.65 4.08
C TYR A 223 19.92 1.32 4.90
N ALA A 224 21.10 1.61 4.40
CA ALA A 224 22.35 1.29 5.08
C ALA A 224 22.49 1.99 6.45
N GLU A 225 21.93 3.20 6.60
CA GLU A 225 21.99 3.98 7.83
C GLU A 225 20.93 3.59 8.86
N LYS A 226 19.78 3.09 8.41
CA LYS A 226 18.61 2.86 9.28
C LYS A 226 18.25 1.41 9.51
N ALA A 227 18.75 0.50 8.68
CA ALA A 227 18.45 -0.91 8.84
C ALA A 227 19.00 -1.45 10.18
N VAL A 228 18.09 -1.94 11.01
CA VAL A 228 18.44 -2.64 12.25
C VAL A 228 18.48 -4.12 11.95
N ASP A 229 19.59 -4.77 12.18
CA ASP A 229 19.79 -6.20 11.89
C ASP A 229 19.47 -6.57 10.42
N PRO A 230 20.19 -6.01 9.44
CA PRO A 230 19.87 -6.14 8.02
C PRO A 230 19.88 -7.57 7.50
N GLN A 231 20.53 -8.51 8.18
CA GLN A 231 20.58 -9.93 7.79
C GLN A 231 19.29 -10.69 8.14
N ASN A 232 18.52 -10.20 9.13
CA ASN A 232 17.34 -10.86 9.64
C ASN A 232 16.05 -10.11 9.37
N GLN A 233 16.09 -9.04 8.55
CA GLN A 233 14.87 -8.31 8.17
C GLN A 233 14.46 -8.58 6.72
N ARG A 234 13.17 -8.41 6.48
CA ARG A 234 12.59 -8.51 5.13
C ARG A 234 12.72 -7.16 4.43
N VAL A 235 13.29 -7.16 3.23
CA VAL A 235 13.38 -5.98 2.37
C VAL A 235 12.58 -6.24 1.10
N ALA A 236 11.82 -5.25 0.66
CA ALA A 236 11.02 -5.33 -0.55
C ALA A 236 11.34 -4.15 -1.48
N ILE A 237 11.50 -4.44 -2.76
CA ILE A 237 11.79 -3.44 -3.80
C ILE A 237 10.75 -3.61 -4.92
N SER A 238 10.11 -2.51 -5.30
CA SER A 238 9.23 -2.45 -6.46
C SER A 238 9.68 -1.37 -7.44
N HIS A 239 9.33 -1.54 -8.71
CA HIS A 239 9.62 -0.56 -9.74
C HIS A 239 8.45 -0.43 -10.73
N GLY A 240 8.29 0.76 -11.28
CA GLY A 240 7.31 1.07 -12.30
C GLY A 240 7.90 0.96 -13.70
N ASP A 241 8.19 -0.26 -14.18
CA ASP A 241 8.78 -0.54 -15.49
C ASP A 241 10.08 0.25 -15.75
N CYS A 242 11.02 0.17 -14.81
CA CYS A 242 12.26 0.97 -14.83
C CYS A 242 13.45 0.24 -14.18
N LEU A 243 13.72 -0.99 -14.62
CA LEU A 243 14.84 -1.82 -14.12
C LEU A 243 16.23 -1.31 -14.52
N GLU A 244 16.35 -0.49 -15.56
CA GLU A 244 17.61 0.06 -16.04
C GLU A 244 18.20 1.17 -15.17
#